data_aa571c02d969291532879d1594dbfed0
#
_entry.id   aa571c02d969291532879d1594dbfed0
#
_cell.length_a   1.000
_cell.length_b   1.000
_cell.length_c   1.000
_cell.angle_alpha   90.00
_cell.angle_beta   90.00
_cell.angle_gamma   90.00
#
_symmetry.space_group_name_H-M   'P 1'
#
loop_
_entity.id
_entity.type
_entity.pdbx_description
1 polymer ?
#
loop_
_entity_poly.entity_id
_entity_poly.type
_entity_poly.pdbx_seq_one_letter_code
_entity_poly.pdbx_strand_id
1 'polypeptide(L)'
;MRTVWLIIYYGFAKHLPKSTAPIIGKVAKSLRRACAEHLLAECGSQINVEQGAYFGNGKNFRVGKLVGLGKNFCCHNRIVTIHDHLIMGEDVLFQGGGHVFDDVTIPMGQSGNLPPTPLEIYDDVWIGARAIILPGCKRIGAHSIIGAGSVVTKDVPDYAIVGGNPAKVIRMRK
;
A
#
# COMPACT_ATOMS: atom_id res chain seq x y z
N MET A 1 2.48 -21.50 -12.52
CA MET A 1 2.39 -21.42 -11.04
C MET A 1 1.82 -20.11 -10.52
N ARG A 2 2.33 -18.93 -10.94
CA ARG A 2 1.83 -17.60 -10.46
C ARG A 2 0.32 -17.38 -10.68
N THR A 3 -0.23 -17.79 -11.83
CA THR A 3 -1.67 -17.67 -12.12
C THR A 3 -2.54 -18.41 -11.09
N VAL A 4 -2.10 -19.57 -10.65
CA VAL A 4 -2.81 -20.36 -9.61
C VAL A 4 -2.87 -19.56 -8.30
N TRP A 5 -1.76 -18.96 -7.88
CA TRP A 5 -1.72 -18.13 -6.68
C TRP A 5 -2.57 -16.86 -6.79
N LEU A 6 -2.68 -16.26 -7.98
CA LEU A 6 -3.61 -15.16 -8.22
C LEU A 6 -5.06 -15.58 -8.04
N ILE A 7 -5.44 -16.75 -8.59
CA ILE A 7 -6.80 -17.30 -8.42
C ILE A 7 -7.08 -17.60 -6.94
N ILE A 8 -6.15 -18.25 -6.24
CA ILE A 8 -6.30 -18.56 -4.82
C ILE A 8 -6.43 -17.26 -4.00
N TYR A 9 -5.59 -16.27 -4.27
CA TYR A 9 -5.61 -15.01 -3.52
C TYR A 9 -6.89 -14.22 -3.77
N TYR A 10 -7.17 -13.87 -5.02
CA TYR A 10 -8.30 -12.99 -5.36
C TYR A 10 -9.65 -13.69 -5.33
N GLY A 11 -9.69 -15.00 -5.62
CA GLY A 11 -10.92 -15.78 -5.59
C GLY A 11 -11.32 -16.25 -4.19
N PHE A 12 -10.34 -16.40 -3.27
CA PHE A 12 -10.62 -17.00 -1.97
C PHE A 12 -9.93 -16.28 -0.80
N ALA A 13 -8.59 -16.29 -0.72
CA ALA A 13 -7.85 -15.92 0.47
C ALA A 13 -8.09 -14.45 0.91
N LYS A 14 -8.23 -13.53 -0.07
CA LYS A 14 -8.54 -12.12 0.14
C LYS A 14 -9.85 -11.90 0.91
N HIS A 15 -10.83 -12.78 0.73
CA HIS A 15 -12.17 -12.66 1.31
C HIS A 15 -12.29 -13.31 2.69
N LEU A 16 -11.31 -14.10 3.10
CA LEU A 16 -11.28 -14.70 4.43
C LEU A 16 -11.25 -13.62 5.52
N PRO A 17 -11.79 -13.90 6.72
CA PRO A 17 -11.82 -12.95 7.83
C PRO A 17 -10.45 -12.37 8.19
N LYS A 18 -10.46 -11.21 8.85
CA LYS A 18 -9.23 -10.55 9.32
C LYS A 18 -8.41 -11.45 10.26
N SER A 19 -7.12 -11.18 10.38
CA SER A 19 -6.16 -11.96 11.16
C SER A 19 -6.53 -12.10 12.64
N THR A 20 -7.30 -11.14 13.18
CA THR A 20 -7.77 -11.12 14.58
C THR A 20 -9.10 -11.82 14.79
N ALA A 21 -9.72 -12.37 13.75
CA ALA A 21 -10.98 -13.11 13.88
C ALA A 21 -10.75 -14.38 14.73
N PRO A 22 -11.68 -14.70 15.67
CA PRO A 22 -11.57 -15.92 16.45
C PRO A 22 -11.57 -17.16 15.54
N ILE A 23 -10.94 -18.24 15.97
CA ILE A 23 -10.88 -19.56 15.34
C ILE A 23 -10.10 -19.56 14.02
N ILE A 24 -10.56 -18.89 12.98
CA ILE A 24 -10.01 -18.98 11.61
C ILE A 24 -9.05 -17.86 11.23
N GLY A 25 -8.92 -16.81 12.03
CA GLY A 25 -8.11 -15.64 11.70
C GLY A 25 -6.63 -15.98 11.48
N LYS A 26 -6.06 -16.86 12.29
CA LYS A 26 -4.66 -17.33 12.12
C LYS A 26 -4.46 -18.08 10.80
N VAL A 27 -5.40 -18.95 10.44
CA VAL A 27 -5.36 -19.72 9.18
C VAL A 27 -5.51 -18.77 7.99
N ALA A 28 -6.45 -17.85 8.07
CA ALA A 28 -6.66 -16.82 7.03
C ALA A 28 -5.41 -15.97 6.81
N LYS A 29 -4.76 -15.52 7.89
CA LYS A 29 -3.48 -14.79 7.85
C LYS A 29 -2.40 -15.62 7.16
N SER A 30 -2.21 -16.88 7.57
CA SER A 30 -1.19 -17.77 7.03
C SER A 30 -1.38 -18.01 5.53
N LEU A 31 -2.62 -18.23 5.09
CA LEU A 31 -2.91 -18.44 3.67
C LEU A 31 -2.65 -17.16 2.84
N ARG A 32 -3.10 -15.98 3.31
CA ARG A 32 -2.81 -14.71 2.63
C ARG A 32 -1.31 -14.42 2.55
N ARG A 33 -0.57 -14.72 3.62
CA ARG A 33 0.89 -14.61 3.63
C ARG A 33 1.52 -15.54 2.59
N ALA A 34 1.15 -16.82 2.55
CA ALA A 34 1.66 -17.76 1.56
C ALA A 34 1.38 -17.30 0.12
N CYS A 35 0.18 -16.77 -0.15
CA CYS A 35 -0.13 -16.17 -1.45
C CYS A 35 0.80 -14.99 -1.76
N ALA A 36 1.02 -14.08 -0.81
CA ALA A 36 1.87 -12.91 -1.00
C ALA A 36 3.34 -13.31 -1.29
N GLU A 37 3.89 -14.30 -0.59
CA GLU A 37 5.23 -14.84 -0.81
C GLU A 37 5.44 -15.35 -2.26
N HIS A 38 4.37 -15.80 -2.94
CA HIS A 38 4.43 -16.25 -4.33
C HIS A 38 4.04 -15.17 -5.35
N LEU A 39 3.39 -14.10 -4.92
CA LEU A 39 2.87 -13.04 -5.80
C LEU A 39 3.74 -11.80 -5.81
N LEU A 40 4.30 -11.39 -4.69
CA LEU A 40 5.12 -10.18 -4.62
C LEU A 40 6.47 -10.39 -5.32
N ALA A 41 7.04 -9.31 -5.83
CA ALA A 41 8.36 -9.35 -6.46
C ALA A 41 9.45 -9.72 -5.43
N GLU A 42 9.31 -9.17 -4.22
CA GLU A 42 10.13 -9.51 -3.06
C GLU A 42 9.22 -9.52 -1.83
N CYS A 43 9.42 -10.49 -0.94
CA CYS A 43 8.60 -10.67 0.24
C CYS A 43 9.45 -11.10 1.42
N GLY A 44 9.61 -10.20 2.37
CA GLY A 44 10.34 -10.46 3.62
C GLY A 44 9.56 -11.35 4.59
N SER A 45 10.17 -11.60 5.73
CA SER A 45 9.58 -12.44 6.77
C SER A 45 8.55 -11.70 7.63
N GLN A 46 7.65 -12.46 8.27
CA GLN A 46 6.67 -11.95 9.23
C GLN A 46 5.73 -10.87 8.70
N ILE A 47 5.43 -10.92 7.40
CA ILE A 47 4.43 -10.02 6.82
C ILE A 47 3.02 -10.42 7.25
N ASN A 48 2.14 -9.43 7.32
CA ASN A 48 0.70 -9.62 7.49
C ASN A 48 -0.07 -8.93 6.37
N VAL A 49 -0.75 -9.72 5.55
CA VAL A 49 -1.70 -9.18 4.55
C VAL A 49 -3.11 -9.35 5.11
N GLU A 50 -3.79 -8.25 5.38
CA GLU A 50 -5.13 -8.29 5.93
C GLU A 50 -6.22 -8.53 4.89
N GLN A 51 -7.43 -8.83 5.38
CA GLN A 51 -8.62 -9.04 4.57
C GLN A 51 -8.83 -7.88 3.59
N GLY A 52 -9.16 -8.19 2.35
CA GLY A 52 -9.53 -7.19 1.36
C GLY A 52 -8.35 -6.50 0.65
N ALA A 53 -7.11 -6.70 1.07
CA ALA A 53 -5.96 -6.04 0.48
C ALA A 53 -5.84 -6.31 -1.03
N TYR A 54 -5.55 -5.25 -1.80
CA TYR A 54 -5.38 -5.29 -3.25
C TYR A 54 -4.04 -4.66 -3.65
N PHE A 55 -3.18 -5.43 -4.28
CA PHE A 55 -1.85 -5.01 -4.76
C PHE A 55 -1.61 -5.41 -6.22
N GLY A 56 -2.68 -5.54 -7.01
CA GLY A 56 -2.61 -5.95 -8.41
C GLY A 56 -2.04 -7.36 -8.56
N ASN A 57 -1.19 -7.55 -9.55
CA ASN A 57 -0.53 -8.85 -9.74
C ASN A 57 0.71 -9.06 -8.85
N GLY A 58 1.10 -8.08 -8.05
CA GLY A 58 2.23 -8.13 -7.12
C GLY A 58 3.62 -7.95 -7.73
N LYS A 59 3.77 -7.90 -9.06
CA LYS A 59 5.09 -7.77 -9.72
C LYS A 59 5.81 -6.45 -9.43
N ASN A 60 5.04 -5.41 -9.13
CA ASN A 60 5.55 -4.08 -8.81
C ASN A 60 5.59 -3.83 -7.29
N PHE A 61 5.53 -4.88 -6.48
CA PHE A 61 5.44 -4.75 -5.03
C PHE A 61 6.59 -5.51 -4.37
N ARG A 62 7.43 -4.79 -3.63
CA ARG A 62 8.52 -5.33 -2.80
C ARG A 62 8.27 -4.96 -1.35
N VAL A 63 8.38 -5.91 -0.46
CA VAL A 63 8.18 -5.66 0.98
C VAL A 63 9.28 -6.33 1.80
N GLY A 64 9.77 -5.64 2.80
CA GLY A 64 10.70 -6.11 3.80
C GLY A 64 10.03 -6.98 4.87
N LYS A 65 10.66 -7.08 6.02
CA LYS A 65 10.16 -7.85 7.17
C LYS A 65 9.24 -7.02 8.06
N LEU A 66 8.33 -7.68 8.79
CA LEU A 66 7.42 -7.05 9.75
C LEU A 66 6.53 -5.96 9.11
N VAL A 67 6.12 -6.19 7.86
CA VAL A 67 5.24 -5.29 7.11
C VAL A 67 3.79 -5.75 7.25
N GLY A 68 2.93 -4.84 7.71
CA GLY A 68 1.48 -5.03 7.76
C GLY A 68 0.78 -4.23 6.67
N LEU A 69 0.12 -4.93 5.73
CA LEU A 69 -0.82 -4.31 4.79
C LEU A 69 -2.22 -4.37 5.42
N GLY A 70 -2.79 -3.21 5.70
CA GLY A 70 -4.04 -3.06 6.43
C GLY A 70 -5.25 -3.67 5.72
N LYS A 71 -6.35 -3.83 6.46
CA LYS A 71 -7.63 -4.28 5.89
C LYS A 71 -8.08 -3.33 4.80
N ASN A 72 -8.56 -3.90 3.67
CA ASN A 72 -9.00 -3.16 2.48
C ASN A 72 -7.93 -2.21 1.90
N PHE A 73 -6.65 -2.41 2.23
CA PHE A 73 -5.58 -1.70 1.55
C PHE A 73 -5.74 -1.82 0.03
N CYS A 74 -5.55 -0.73 -0.68
CA CYS A 74 -5.67 -0.72 -2.13
C CYS A 74 -4.49 0.01 -2.77
N CYS A 75 -3.88 -0.61 -3.79
CA CYS A 75 -2.79 -0.02 -4.55
C CYS A 75 -3.08 -0.07 -6.05
N HIS A 76 -3.12 1.10 -6.68
CA HIS A 76 -3.34 1.25 -8.11
C HIS A 76 -2.16 1.94 -8.77
N ASN A 77 -1.68 1.34 -9.86
CA ASN A 77 -0.70 1.93 -10.79
C ASN A 77 0.56 2.50 -10.10
N ARG A 78 1.11 1.76 -9.12
CA ARG A 78 2.33 2.10 -8.38
C ARG A 78 3.40 1.03 -8.52
N ILE A 79 4.65 1.45 -8.46
CA ILE A 79 5.81 0.60 -8.20
C ILE A 79 6.20 0.86 -6.74
N VAL A 80 5.98 -0.13 -5.87
CA VAL A 80 6.09 0.06 -4.41
C VAL A 80 7.25 -0.74 -3.85
N THR A 81 8.09 -0.07 -3.08
CA THR A 81 9.10 -0.68 -2.21
C THR A 81 8.82 -0.26 -0.78
N ILE A 82 8.57 -1.22 0.08
CA ILE A 82 8.38 -1.03 1.52
C ILE A 82 9.54 -1.72 2.22
N HIS A 83 10.30 -0.97 3.00
CA HIS A 83 11.35 -1.51 3.85
C HIS A 83 10.77 -2.20 5.10
N ASP A 84 11.48 -2.23 6.19
CA ASP A 84 11.07 -3.00 7.36
C ASP A 84 10.10 -2.22 8.28
N HIS A 85 9.30 -2.94 9.08
CA HIS A 85 8.51 -2.37 10.19
C HIS A 85 7.43 -1.36 9.75
N LEU A 86 6.58 -1.71 8.78
CA LEU A 86 5.41 -0.90 8.45
C LEU A 86 4.19 -1.34 9.25
N ILE A 87 3.54 -0.38 9.92
CA ILE A 87 2.18 -0.52 10.47
C ILE A 87 1.21 0.28 9.60
N MET A 88 0.16 -0.37 9.11
CA MET A 88 -0.84 0.27 8.26
C MET A 88 -2.26 0.04 8.81
N GLY A 89 -3.01 1.12 8.91
CA GLY A 89 -4.43 1.09 9.24
C GLY A 89 -5.30 0.50 8.10
N GLU A 90 -6.59 0.45 8.32
CA GLU A 90 -7.54 -0.01 7.31
C GLU A 90 -7.84 1.07 6.25
N ASP A 91 -8.32 0.62 5.06
CA ASP A 91 -8.80 1.47 3.98
C ASP A 91 -7.74 2.46 3.44
N VAL A 92 -6.46 2.13 3.54
CA VAL A 92 -5.37 2.96 2.98
C VAL A 92 -5.31 2.78 1.47
N LEU A 93 -5.16 3.90 0.73
CA LEU A 93 -5.05 3.91 -0.72
C LEU A 93 -3.68 4.44 -1.17
N PHE A 94 -2.97 3.65 -1.98
CA PHE A 94 -1.83 4.12 -2.77
C PHE A 94 -2.30 4.31 -4.21
N GLN A 95 -2.43 5.56 -4.62
CA GLN A 95 -2.84 5.93 -5.97
C GLN A 95 -1.63 6.44 -6.75
N GLY A 96 -1.37 5.82 -7.90
CA GLY A 96 -0.35 6.24 -8.83
C GLY A 96 -0.87 6.28 -10.27
N GLY A 97 -0.14 6.96 -11.14
CA GLY A 97 -0.55 7.15 -12.52
C GLY A 97 -1.81 8.00 -12.63
N GLY A 98 -2.58 7.74 -13.66
CA GLY A 98 -3.79 8.48 -13.98
C GLY A 98 -3.96 8.56 -15.49
N HIS A 99 -4.80 9.46 -15.95
CA HIS A 99 -4.94 9.78 -17.37
C HIS A 99 -4.00 10.91 -17.77
N VAL A 100 -3.60 10.93 -19.03
CA VAL A 100 -2.97 12.10 -19.63
C VAL A 100 -4.06 13.17 -19.74
N PHE A 101 -3.77 14.42 -19.32
CA PHE A 101 -4.77 15.47 -19.23
C PHE A 101 -4.29 16.85 -19.70
N ASP A 102 -3.05 16.97 -20.17
CA ASP A 102 -2.47 18.27 -20.57
C ASP A 102 -3.01 18.76 -21.91
N ASP A 103 -3.40 17.84 -22.81
CA ASP A 103 -4.00 18.19 -24.10
C ASP A 103 -5.53 18.34 -23.94
N VAL A 104 -5.99 19.59 -23.86
CA VAL A 104 -7.42 19.92 -23.73
C VAL A 104 -8.24 19.72 -25.01
N THR A 105 -7.61 19.42 -26.13
CA THR A 105 -8.29 19.15 -27.41
C THR A 105 -8.79 17.71 -27.51
N ILE A 106 -8.27 16.82 -26.66
CA ILE A 106 -8.63 15.39 -26.60
C ILE A 106 -9.35 15.11 -25.27
N PRO A 107 -10.53 14.47 -25.29
CA PRO A 107 -11.18 14.01 -24.06
C PRO A 107 -10.25 13.11 -23.23
N MET A 108 -10.12 13.34 -21.92
CA MET A 108 -9.20 12.62 -21.02
C MET A 108 -9.31 11.09 -21.13
N GLY A 109 -10.52 10.56 -21.34
CA GLY A 109 -10.72 9.12 -21.53
C GLY A 109 -10.08 8.54 -22.81
N GLN A 110 -9.67 9.38 -23.74
CA GLN A 110 -9.01 9.02 -25.00
C GLN A 110 -7.52 9.40 -25.04
N SER A 111 -7.05 10.19 -24.06
CA SER A 111 -5.66 10.71 -24.02
C SER A 111 -4.63 9.67 -23.55
N GLY A 112 -5.07 8.47 -23.15
CA GLY A 112 -4.19 7.43 -22.64
C GLY A 112 -3.93 7.53 -21.13
N ASN A 113 -3.03 6.67 -20.65
CA ASN A 113 -2.73 6.55 -19.23
C ASN A 113 -1.27 6.93 -18.93
N LEU A 114 -1.05 7.58 -17.81
CA LEU A 114 0.28 7.80 -17.26
C LEU A 114 0.88 6.48 -16.75
N PRO A 115 2.21 6.33 -16.82
CA PRO A 115 2.88 5.13 -16.33
C PRO A 115 2.76 4.99 -14.80
N PRO A 116 3.01 3.78 -14.25
CA PRO A 116 3.08 3.57 -12.81
C PRO A 116 4.13 4.49 -12.16
N THR A 117 3.77 5.10 -11.03
CA THR A 117 4.66 5.99 -10.29
C THR A 117 5.36 5.24 -9.14
N PRO A 118 6.66 5.54 -8.86
CA PRO A 118 7.38 4.93 -7.76
C PRO A 118 6.85 5.43 -6.40
N LEU A 119 6.90 4.56 -5.40
CA LEU A 119 6.71 4.90 -3.99
C LEU A 119 7.66 4.04 -3.16
N GLU A 120 8.54 4.69 -2.42
CA GLU A 120 9.45 4.07 -1.47
C GLU A 120 9.06 4.46 -0.05
N ILE A 121 8.83 3.46 0.81
CA ILE A 121 8.47 3.63 2.21
C ILE A 121 9.59 3.03 3.05
N TYR A 122 10.24 3.88 3.83
CA TYR A 122 11.39 3.50 4.65
C TYR A 122 11.00 2.80 5.96
N ASP A 123 11.97 2.57 6.83
CA ASP A 123 11.78 1.77 8.04
C ASP A 123 10.93 2.47 9.11
N ASP A 124 10.22 1.67 9.91
CA ASP A 124 9.46 2.12 11.08
C ASP A 124 8.46 3.23 10.75
N VAL A 125 7.62 2.98 9.75
CA VAL A 125 6.55 3.90 9.33
C VAL A 125 5.20 3.45 9.85
N TRP A 126 4.40 4.40 10.31
CA TRP A 126 2.99 4.18 10.63
C TRP A 126 2.09 4.99 9.69
N ILE A 127 1.21 4.29 8.95
CA ILE A 127 0.19 4.91 8.10
C ILE A 127 -1.18 4.73 8.76
N GLY A 128 -1.80 5.83 9.15
CA GLY A 128 -3.13 5.85 9.74
C GLY A 128 -4.23 5.39 8.76
N ALA A 129 -5.35 4.93 9.31
CA ALA A 129 -6.49 4.46 8.52
C ALA A 129 -7.01 5.53 7.54
N ARG A 130 -7.47 5.08 6.37
CA ARG A 130 -8.03 5.94 5.31
C ARG A 130 -7.08 7.01 4.77
N ALA A 131 -5.78 6.87 4.98
CA ALA A 131 -4.81 7.74 4.35
C ALA A 131 -4.73 7.46 2.84
N ILE A 132 -4.55 8.51 2.06
CA ILE A 132 -4.41 8.45 0.59
C ILE A 132 -3.02 8.96 0.23
N ILE A 133 -2.22 8.14 -0.45
CA ILE A 133 -0.89 8.51 -0.93
C ILE A 133 -0.98 8.73 -2.44
N LEU A 134 -0.87 9.99 -2.87
CA LEU A 134 -1.00 10.41 -4.26
C LEU A 134 0.32 10.33 -5.05
N PRO A 135 0.28 10.37 -6.40
CA PRO A 135 1.46 10.20 -7.27
C PRO A 135 2.61 11.16 -6.99
N GLY A 136 2.32 12.35 -6.46
CA GLY A 136 3.33 13.35 -6.09
C GLY A 136 4.20 12.95 -4.91
N CYS A 137 3.74 12.02 -4.05
CA CYS A 137 4.53 11.43 -3.00
C CYS A 137 5.29 10.22 -3.55
N LYS A 138 6.59 10.30 -3.63
CA LYS A 138 7.49 9.24 -4.09
C LYS A 138 8.27 8.60 -2.94
N ARG A 139 8.36 9.30 -1.82
CA ARG A 139 9.12 8.87 -0.64
C ARG A 139 8.35 9.13 0.65
N ILE A 140 8.28 8.12 1.51
CA ILE A 140 7.85 8.25 2.91
C ILE A 140 9.06 7.91 3.78
N GLY A 141 9.59 8.91 4.47
CA GLY A 141 10.82 8.83 5.23
C GLY A 141 10.72 7.90 6.45
N ALA A 142 11.87 7.42 6.90
CA ALA A 142 11.98 6.53 8.05
C ALA A 142 11.40 7.17 9.32
N HIS A 143 10.85 6.34 10.20
CA HIS A 143 10.30 6.76 11.48
C HIS A 143 9.16 7.78 11.39
N SER A 144 8.50 7.90 10.22
CA SER A 144 7.42 8.87 10.01
C SER A 144 6.05 8.31 10.33
N ILE A 145 5.09 9.21 10.56
CA ILE A 145 3.69 8.89 10.84
C ILE A 145 2.81 9.68 9.88
N ILE A 146 1.94 8.97 9.18
CA ILE A 146 0.86 9.56 8.38
C ILE A 146 -0.43 9.49 9.22
N GLY A 147 -1.00 10.65 9.53
CA GLY A 147 -2.26 10.74 10.27
C GLY A 147 -3.43 10.09 9.52
N ALA A 148 -4.40 9.56 10.25
CA ALA A 148 -5.61 8.97 9.66
C ALA A 148 -6.36 10.00 8.79
N GLY A 149 -6.92 9.55 7.64
CA GLY A 149 -7.66 10.41 6.71
C GLY A 149 -6.82 11.44 5.95
N SER A 150 -5.50 11.37 6.05
CA SER A 150 -4.61 12.33 5.37
C SER A 150 -4.52 12.07 3.88
N VAL A 151 -4.37 13.13 3.09
CA VAL A 151 -4.07 13.08 1.65
C VAL A 151 -2.65 13.57 1.41
N VAL A 152 -1.73 12.62 1.22
CA VAL A 152 -0.30 12.89 1.06
C VAL A 152 0.01 13.14 -0.41
N THR A 153 0.38 14.36 -0.73
CA THR A 153 0.62 14.84 -2.10
C THR A 153 2.09 15.06 -2.43
N LYS A 154 2.97 15.01 -1.43
CA LYS A 154 4.43 15.26 -1.53
C LYS A 154 5.18 14.30 -0.63
N ASP A 155 6.47 14.19 -0.86
CA ASP A 155 7.37 13.38 -0.04
C ASP A 155 7.31 13.76 1.44
N VAL A 156 7.42 12.74 2.29
CA VAL A 156 7.38 12.88 3.74
C VAL A 156 8.80 12.76 4.28
N PRO A 157 9.30 13.75 5.05
CA PRO A 157 10.62 13.67 5.66
C PRO A 157 10.73 12.56 6.71
N ASP A 158 11.97 12.13 6.99
CA ASP A 158 12.25 11.24 8.11
C ASP A 158 11.77 11.86 9.42
N TYR A 159 11.26 11.04 10.34
CA TYR A 159 10.75 11.45 11.66
C TYR A 159 9.54 12.41 11.61
N ALA A 160 9.00 12.73 10.45
CA ALA A 160 7.85 13.64 10.38
C ALA A 160 6.54 12.96 10.78
N ILE A 161 5.71 13.69 11.51
CA ILE A 161 4.29 13.39 11.69
C ILE A 161 3.52 14.33 10.77
N VAL A 162 2.83 13.78 9.79
CA VAL A 162 2.06 14.56 8.79
C VAL A 162 0.58 14.27 8.89
N GLY A 163 -0.26 15.24 8.57
CA GLY A 163 -1.71 15.07 8.58
C GLY A 163 -2.45 16.15 7.79
N GLY A 164 -3.71 15.88 7.49
CA GLY A 164 -4.61 16.79 6.79
C GLY A 164 -4.76 16.52 5.30
N ASN A 165 -5.51 17.38 4.61
CA ASN A 165 -5.73 17.36 3.16
C ASN A 165 -5.56 18.78 2.57
N PRO A 166 -4.49 19.08 1.79
CA PRO A 166 -3.31 18.22 1.63
C PRO A 166 -2.52 18.08 2.93
N ALA A 167 -1.85 16.91 3.12
CA ALA A 167 -1.08 16.64 4.32
C ALA A 167 0.10 17.62 4.46
N LYS A 168 0.29 18.09 5.71
CA LYS A 168 1.40 18.97 6.09
C LYS A 168 2.11 18.37 7.31
N VAL A 169 3.38 18.76 7.49
CA VAL A 169 4.11 18.39 8.72
C VAL A 169 3.47 19.08 9.91
N ILE A 170 3.01 18.29 10.87
CA ILE A 170 2.44 18.76 12.14
C ILE A 170 3.59 19.00 13.13
N ARG A 171 4.50 18.02 13.24
CA ARG A 171 5.72 18.09 14.05
C ARG A 171 6.67 16.97 13.65
N MET A 172 7.87 17.01 14.18
CA MET A 172 8.81 15.89 14.10
C MET A 172 8.63 14.97 15.31
N ARG A 173 8.90 13.66 15.13
CA ARG A 173 9.07 12.72 16.27
C ARG A 173 10.35 13.11 17.01
N LYS A 174 10.30 12.99 18.32
CA LYS A 174 11.50 13.20 19.17
C LYS A 174 12.22 11.88 19.36
#